data_03dc4b40b771e58027ff81a6e19b4bd6
#
_entry.id   03dc4b40b771e58027ff81a6e19b4bd6
#
_cell.length_a   1.000
_cell.length_b   1.000
_cell.length_c   1.000
_cell.angle_alpha   90.00
_cell.angle_beta   90.00
_cell.angle_gamma   90.00
#
_symmetry.space_group_name_H-M   'P 1'
#
loop_
_entity.id
_entity.type
_entity.pdbx_description
1 polymer ?
#
loop_
_entity_poly.entity_id
_entity_poly.type
_entity_poly.pdbx_seq_one_letter_code
_entity_poly.pdbx_strand_id
1 'polypeptide(L)'
;MQLQSIALSLALLINLTSVAQFGGLGNDKIVAGLKEALQIGTGNAVKLTGVVDGFFKNAAIKILLPKQLDTLGKGLRAVGQGALVDEFVMSMNRAAEKAAPQARQIFVSAIKEMTFDDARRILTGGDTAATEYFKARTSSRLSSAFRPIIEKSMNDAGATRRYKDLIGQLQAIPFAKSQSLDIDGYVVNKSLDGLFYMVGEEEKKIRKNPAARVTSILKDVFGRRI
;
A
#
# COMPACT_ATOMS: atom_id res chain seq x y z
N MET A 1 23.35 46.11 -60.24
CA MET A 1 23.72 45.69 -58.87
C MET A 1 22.45 45.32 -58.17
N GLN A 2 22.20 44.03 -58.08
CA GLN A 2 20.97 43.46 -57.49
C GLN A 2 21.19 43.10 -56.05
N LEU A 3 20.35 43.62 -55.18
CA LEU A 3 20.27 43.25 -53.78
C LEU A 3 19.29 42.06 -53.65
N GLN A 4 19.81 40.90 -53.30
CA GLN A 4 18.99 39.74 -53.03
C GLN A 4 18.58 39.77 -51.56
N SER A 5 17.25 39.87 -51.34
CA SER A 5 16.64 39.71 -50.03
C SER A 5 16.50 38.23 -49.68
N ILE A 6 17.21 37.78 -48.66
CA ILE A 6 17.05 36.43 -48.09
C ILE A 6 15.92 36.50 -47.09
N ALA A 7 14.77 35.92 -47.43
CA ALA A 7 13.68 35.70 -46.52
C ALA A 7 14.00 34.43 -45.65
N LEU A 8 14.27 34.67 -44.38
CA LEU A 8 14.47 33.58 -43.38
C LEU A 8 13.11 33.09 -42.89
N SER A 9 12.61 32.02 -43.49
CA SER A 9 11.37 31.35 -43.03
C SER A 9 11.69 30.51 -41.79
N LEU A 10 11.37 31.03 -40.61
CA LEU A 10 11.43 30.30 -39.34
C LEU A 10 10.24 29.33 -39.27
N ALA A 11 10.47 28.08 -39.64
CA ALA A 11 9.48 27.01 -39.44
C ALA A 11 9.41 26.66 -37.95
N LEU A 12 8.36 27.17 -37.30
CA LEU A 12 7.98 26.80 -35.95
C LEU A 12 7.41 25.37 -35.99
N LEU A 13 8.26 24.36 -35.78
CA LEU A 13 7.85 22.99 -35.56
C LEU A 13 7.20 22.88 -34.19
N ILE A 14 5.88 23.08 -34.16
CA ILE A 14 5.06 22.74 -32.99
C ILE A 14 5.05 21.22 -32.93
N ASN A 15 5.77 20.65 -31.96
CA ASN A 15 5.68 19.25 -31.60
C ASN A 15 4.29 18.96 -31.01
N LEU A 16 3.32 18.69 -31.87
CA LEU A 16 1.99 18.16 -31.56
C LEU A 16 2.05 16.63 -31.51
N THR A 17 2.84 16.09 -30.60
CA THR A 17 2.87 14.65 -30.38
C THR A 17 2.65 14.35 -28.91
N SER A 18 1.40 14.21 -28.48
CA SER A 18 1.03 13.44 -27.27
C SER A 18 -0.47 13.30 -27.02
N VAL A 19 -1.37 13.71 -27.92
CA VAL A 19 -2.83 13.64 -27.68
C VAL A 19 -3.52 12.47 -28.42
N ALA A 20 -2.79 11.70 -29.22
CA ALA A 20 -3.39 10.77 -30.19
C ALA A 20 -3.58 9.32 -29.68
N GLN A 21 -3.32 9.00 -28.42
CA GLN A 21 -3.26 7.59 -27.98
C GLN A 21 -4.56 7.05 -27.34
N PHE A 22 -5.52 7.90 -27.04
CA PHE A 22 -6.84 7.48 -26.54
C PHE A 22 -7.97 7.61 -27.57
N GLY A 23 -7.64 7.77 -28.85
CA GLY A 23 -8.53 8.13 -29.95
C GLY A 23 -9.57 7.07 -30.39
N GLY A 24 -10.03 6.21 -29.50
CA GLY A 24 -11.07 5.21 -29.81
C GLY A 24 -11.99 4.81 -28.66
N LEU A 25 -11.68 5.23 -27.44
CA LEU A 25 -12.56 5.04 -26.28
C LEU A 25 -12.98 6.42 -25.77
N GLY A 26 -14.28 6.64 -25.56
CA GLY A 26 -14.75 7.87 -24.89
C GLY A 26 -14.11 7.97 -23.49
N ASN A 27 -13.82 9.19 -23.05
CA ASN A 27 -13.18 9.46 -21.74
C ASN A 27 -13.87 8.71 -20.58
N ASP A 28 -15.20 8.62 -20.63
CA ASP A 28 -16.00 7.92 -19.60
C ASP A 28 -15.71 6.42 -19.53
N LYS A 29 -15.48 5.77 -20.69
CA LYS A 29 -15.12 4.34 -20.73
C LYS A 29 -13.74 4.08 -20.16
N ILE A 30 -12.80 4.99 -20.40
CA ILE A 30 -11.43 4.91 -19.84
C ILE A 30 -11.47 5.02 -18.31
N VAL A 31 -12.20 5.99 -17.79
CA VAL A 31 -12.38 6.19 -16.34
C VAL A 31 -13.11 5.01 -15.72
N ALA A 32 -14.17 4.51 -16.35
CA ALA A 32 -14.90 3.35 -15.86
C ALA A 32 -14.01 2.09 -15.79
N GLY A 33 -13.24 1.82 -16.83
CA GLY A 33 -12.30 0.70 -16.86
C GLY A 33 -11.21 0.81 -15.82
N LEU A 34 -10.65 2.00 -15.60
CA LEU A 34 -9.68 2.20 -14.53
C LEU A 34 -10.30 1.97 -13.15
N LYS A 35 -11.48 2.55 -12.89
CA LYS A 35 -12.19 2.34 -11.61
C LYS A 35 -12.47 0.87 -11.35
N GLU A 36 -12.87 0.10 -12.35
CA GLU A 36 -13.07 -1.34 -12.25
C GLU A 36 -11.75 -2.07 -11.93
N ALA A 37 -10.66 -1.75 -12.64
CA ALA A 37 -9.33 -2.30 -12.37
C ALA A 37 -8.90 -2.08 -10.92
N LEU A 38 -9.07 -0.85 -10.44
CA LEU A 38 -8.70 -0.47 -9.09
C LEU A 38 -9.56 -1.16 -8.04
N GLN A 39 -10.85 -1.36 -8.32
CA GLN A 39 -11.75 -2.08 -7.44
C GLN A 39 -11.35 -3.56 -7.32
N ILE A 40 -10.98 -4.20 -8.43
CA ILE A 40 -10.49 -5.58 -8.44
C ILE A 40 -9.15 -5.67 -7.71
N GLY A 41 -8.17 -4.82 -8.06
CA GLY A 41 -6.84 -4.87 -7.48
C GLY A 41 -6.83 -4.59 -5.98
N THR A 42 -7.54 -3.55 -5.53
CA THR A 42 -7.66 -3.25 -4.08
C THR A 42 -8.45 -4.34 -3.35
N GLY A 43 -9.49 -4.90 -3.98
CA GLY A 43 -10.26 -6.02 -3.43
C GLY A 43 -9.40 -7.26 -3.22
N ASN A 44 -8.54 -7.60 -4.19
CA ASN A 44 -7.59 -8.71 -4.09
C ASN A 44 -6.56 -8.47 -2.98
N ALA A 45 -5.96 -7.27 -2.92
CA ALA A 45 -5.00 -6.93 -1.87
C ALA A 45 -5.61 -7.08 -0.47
N VAL A 46 -6.83 -6.56 -0.27
CA VAL A 46 -7.57 -6.70 1.01
C VAL A 46 -7.88 -8.17 1.32
N LYS A 47 -8.29 -8.94 0.32
CA LYS A 47 -8.57 -10.39 0.49
C LYS A 47 -7.31 -11.16 0.89
N LEU A 48 -6.18 -10.89 0.26
CA LEU A 48 -4.90 -11.57 0.53
C LEU A 48 -4.34 -11.21 1.91
N THR A 49 -4.51 -9.97 2.35
CA THR A 49 -4.01 -9.49 3.65
C THR A 49 -4.96 -9.76 4.81
N GLY A 50 -6.26 -9.86 4.56
CA GLY A 50 -7.31 -10.02 5.58
C GLY A 50 -7.63 -11.45 5.99
N VAL A 51 -6.85 -12.44 5.56
CA VAL A 51 -6.98 -13.84 5.96
C VAL A 51 -5.91 -14.24 6.97
N VAL A 52 -6.14 -15.33 7.67
CA VAL A 52 -5.13 -15.92 8.57
C VAL A 52 -3.87 -16.23 7.76
N ASP A 53 -2.71 -15.84 8.29
CA ASP A 53 -1.40 -15.95 7.64
C ASP A 53 -1.17 -15.00 6.45
N GLY A 54 -2.11 -14.11 6.14
CA GLY A 54 -1.98 -13.12 5.07
C GLY A 54 -0.82 -12.15 5.27
N PHE A 55 -0.56 -11.76 6.53
CA PHE A 55 0.65 -11.03 6.93
C PHE A 55 1.72 -11.97 7.46
N PHE A 56 1.37 -12.86 8.39
CA PHE A 56 2.34 -13.64 9.14
C PHE A 56 3.23 -14.54 8.27
N LYS A 57 2.67 -15.21 7.28
CA LYS A 57 3.41 -16.08 6.35
C LYS A 57 3.88 -15.39 5.07
N ASN A 58 3.54 -14.12 4.88
CA ASN A 58 3.99 -13.37 3.72
C ASN A 58 5.30 -12.62 4.05
N ALA A 59 6.42 -13.13 3.57
CA ALA A 59 7.74 -12.58 3.87
C ALA A 59 7.90 -11.10 3.47
N ALA A 60 7.16 -10.62 2.45
CA ALA A 60 7.25 -9.24 1.96
C ALA A 60 6.58 -8.22 2.90
N ILE A 61 5.56 -8.65 3.67
CA ILE A 61 4.76 -7.74 4.50
C ILE A 61 4.66 -8.17 5.98
N LYS A 62 5.32 -9.27 6.35
CA LYS A 62 5.36 -9.75 7.74
C LYS A 62 5.85 -8.65 8.68
N ILE A 63 5.06 -8.37 9.70
CA ILE A 63 5.42 -7.42 10.75
C ILE A 63 6.40 -8.09 11.70
N LEU A 64 7.63 -7.60 11.71
CA LEU A 64 8.70 -8.06 12.60
C LEU A 64 8.74 -7.22 13.87
N LEU A 65 9.60 -7.59 14.82
CA LEU A 65 9.87 -6.75 15.97
C LEU A 65 10.33 -5.35 15.54
N PRO A 66 9.89 -4.29 16.24
CA PRO A 66 10.51 -2.98 16.11
C PRO A 66 12.01 -3.03 16.39
N LYS A 67 12.80 -2.28 15.63
CA LYS A 67 14.27 -2.25 15.80
C LYS A 67 14.71 -1.97 17.24
N GLN A 68 13.95 -1.16 17.96
CA GLN A 68 14.21 -0.84 19.37
C GLN A 68 14.12 -2.06 20.29
N LEU A 69 13.40 -3.11 19.87
CA LEU A 69 13.25 -4.37 20.61
C LEU A 69 14.16 -5.49 20.11
N ASP A 70 14.98 -5.28 19.08
CA ASP A 70 15.84 -6.32 18.50
C ASP A 70 16.82 -6.90 19.51
N THR A 71 17.48 -6.05 20.30
CA THR A 71 18.45 -6.48 21.32
C THR A 71 17.77 -7.32 22.41
N LEU A 72 16.58 -6.87 22.86
CA LEU A 72 15.78 -7.62 23.82
C LEU A 72 15.36 -8.97 23.24
N GLY A 73 14.84 -8.98 22.01
CA GLY A 73 14.43 -10.20 21.32
C GLY A 73 15.57 -11.22 21.19
N LYS A 74 16.78 -10.76 20.85
CA LYS A 74 17.99 -11.62 20.82
C LYS A 74 18.34 -12.15 22.21
N GLY A 75 18.31 -11.29 23.23
CA GLY A 75 18.56 -11.69 24.61
C GLY A 75 17.59 -12.77 25.09
N LEU A 76 16.29 -12.58 24.87
CA LEU A 76 15.27 -13.55 25.23
C LEU A 76 15.47 -14.90 24.52
N ARG A 77 15.82 -14.88 23.23
CA ARG A 77 16.15 -16.13 22.50
C ARG A 77 17.37 -16.85 23.08
N ALA A 78 18.39 -16.09 23.46
CA ALA A 78 19.64 -16.67 24.05
C ALA A 78 19.38 -17.37 25.37
N VAL A 79 18.39 -16.91 26.15
CA VAL A 79 18.01 -17.56 27.43
C VAL A 79 16.85 -18.54 27.31
N GLY A 80 16.52 -18.99 26.08
CA GLY A 80 15.48 -20.00 25.84
C GLY A 80 14.04 -19.44 25.83
N GLN A 81 13.86 -18.14 25.91
CA GLN A 81 12.53 -17.45 25.92
C GLN A 81 12.06 -17.02 24.52
N GLY A 82 12.59 -17.67 23.48
CA GLY A 82 12.27 -17.33 22.08
C GLY A 82 10.78 -17.41 21.74
N ALA A 83 10.05 -18.33 22.37
CA ALA A 83 8.61 -18.50 22.18
C ALA A 83 7.82 -17.21 22.48
N LEU A 84 8.20 -16.43 23.50
CA LEU A 84 7.56 -15.15 23.82
C LEU A 84 7.70 -14.14 22.69
N VAL A 85 8.89 -14.11 22.09
CA VAL A 85 9.16 -13.22 20.94
C VAL A 85 8.30 -13.62 19.72
N ASP A 86 8.22 -14.91 19.45
CA ASP A 86 7.46 -15.44 18.30
C ASP A 86 5.95 -15.23 18.48
N GLU A 87 5.42 -15.42 19.69
CA GLU A 87 4.03 -15.12 20.01
C GLU A 87 3.71 -13.63 19.87
N PHE A 88 4.63 -12.76 20.28
CA PHE A 88 4.46 -11.31 20.14
C PHE A 88 4.45 -10.90 18.66
N VAL A 89 5.39 -11.40 17.87
CA VAL A 89 5.41 -11.20 16.41
C VAL A 89 4.13 -11.74 15.78
N MET A 90 3.68 -12.92 16.16
CA MET A 90 2.45 -13.50 15.65
C MET A 90 1.23 -12.62 15.98
N SER A 91 1.12 -12.12 17.22
CA SER A 91 -0.02 -11.28 17.63
C SER A 91 -0.10 -9.98 16.86
N MET A 92 1.04 -9.32 16.55
CA MET A 92 1.08 -8.13 15.70
C MET A 92 0.52 -8.41 14.30
N ASN A 93 0.93 -9.53 13.70
CA ASN A 93 0.45 -9.91 12.37
C ASN A 93 -1.03 -10.28 12.37
N ARG A 94 -1.52 -11.01 13.40
CA ARG A 94 -2.95 -11.31 13.55
C ARG A 94 -3.80 -10.06 13.73
N ALA A 95 -3.28 -9.05 14.42
CA ALA A 95 -3.95 -7.77 14.56
C ALA A 95 -4.08 -7.05 13.20
N ALA A 96 -3.02 -7.06 12.38
CA ALA A 96 -3.03 -6.53 11.03
C ALA A 96 -4.04 -7.25 10.12
N GLU A 97 -4.03 -8.57 10.14
CA GLU A 97 -4.96 -9.42 9.38
C GLU A 97 -6.41 -9.15 9.73
N LYS A 98 -6.73 -8.95 11.01
CA LYS A 98 -8.08 -8.59 11.47
C LYS A 98 -8.50 -7.19 11.04
N ALA A 99 -7.57 -6.24 10.95
CA ALA A 99 -7.85 -4.86 10.57
C ALA A 99 -8.00 -4.69 9.04
N ALA A 100 -7.25 -5.43 8.23
CA ALA A 100 -7.18 -5.28 6.78
C ALA A 100 -8.53 -5.26 6.05
N PRO A 101 -9.56 -6.04 6.42
CA PRO A 101 -10.87 -6.00 5.75
C PRO A 101 -11.55 -4.62 5.78
N GLN A 102 -11.26 -3.77 6.78
CA GLN A 102 -11.82 -2.41 6.86
C GLN A 102 -11.41 -1.52 5.68
N ALA A 103 -10.27 -1.83 5.07
CA ALA A 103 -9.78 -1.06 3.93
C ALA A 103 -10.71 -1.12 2.71
N ARG A 104 -11.53 -2.17 2.58
CA ARG A 104 -12.38 -2.36 1.40
C ARG A 104 -13.30 -1.18 1.15
N GLN A 105 -14.05 -0.75 2.16
CA GLN A 105 -15.00 0.35 2.03
C GLN A 105 -14.29 1.69 1.79
N ILE A 106 -13.14 1.88 2.43
CA ILE A 106 -12.35 3.10 2.28
C ILE A 106 -11.80 3.22 0.86
N PHE A 107 -11.29 2.12 0.27
CA PHE A 107 -10.86 2.10 -1.13
C PHE A 107 -12.02 2.32 -2.11
N VAL A 108 -13.16 1.67 -1.89
CA VAL A 108 -14.36 1.87 -2.71
C VAL A 108 -14.79 3.34 -2.70
N SER A 109 -14.79 4.00 -1.55
CA SER A 109 -15.09 5.43 -1.45
C SER A 109 -14.09 6.28 -2.24
N ALA A 110 -12.78 6.03 -2.07
CA ALA A 110 -11.75 6.75 -2.82
C ALA A 110 -11.87 6.55 -4.34
N ILE A 111 -12.25 5.36 -4.80
CA ILE A 111 -12.50 5.09 -6.22
C ILE A 111 -13.73 5.88 -6.74
N LYS A 112 -14.80 5.96 -5.95
CA LYS A 112 -15.99 6.74 -6.32
C LYS A 112 -15.67 8.24 -6.42
N GLU A 113 -14.89 8.76 -5.48
CA GLU A 113 -14.46 10.16 -5.40
C GLU A 113 -13.44 10.56 -6.50
N MET A 114 -12.88 9.57 -7.23
CA MET A 114 -11.85 9.79 -8.25
C MET A 114 -12.37 10.65 -9.40
N THR A 115 -11.68 11.75 -9.70
CA THR A 115 -11.94 12.63 -10.84
C THR A 115 -11.36 12.08 -12.15
N PHE A 116 -11.75 12.69 -13.27
CA PHE A 116 -11.15 12.38 -14.57
C PHE A 116 -9.63 12.65 -14.58
N ASP A 117 -9.19 13.76 -13.98
CA ASP A 117 -7.79 14.13 -13.92
C ASP A 117 -6.98 13.17 -13.05
N ASP A 118 -7.56 12.67 -11.95
CA ASP A 118 -6.94 11.61 -11.16
C ASP A 118 -6.75 10.34 -11.99
N ALA A 119 -7.79 9.92 -12.70
CA ALA A 119 -7.75 8.75 -13.57
C ALA A 119 -6.68 8.90 -14.67
N ARG A 120 -6.60 10.06 -15.30
CA ARG A 120 -5.59 10.36 -16.32
C ARG A 120 -4.18 10.27 -15.75
N ARG A 121 -3.91 10.89 -14.58
CA ARG A 121 -2.61 10.82 -13.90
C ARG A 121 -2.21 9.38 -13.55
N ILE A 122 -3.16 8.57 -13.11
CA ILE A 122 -2.91 7.16 -12.80
C ILE A 122 -2.55 6.38 -14.07
N LEU A 123 -3.31 6.57 -15.16
CA LEU A 123 -3.09 5.85 -16.41
C LEU A 123 -1.75 6.17 -17.06
N THR A 124 -1.37 7.45 -17.08
CA THR A 124 -0.10 7.92 -17.67
C THR A 124 1.09 7.83 -16.72
N GLY A 125 0.84 7.50 -15.45
CA GLY A 125 1.87 7.38 -14.42
C GLY A 125 2.61 6.05 -14.44
N GLY A 126 3.59 5.92 -13.55
CA GLY A 126 4.40 4.71 -13.39
C GLY A 126 3.65 3.50 -12.83
N ASP A 127 4.38 2.43 -12.59
CA ASP A 127 3.88 1.12 -12.15
C ASP A 127 3.06 1.13 -10.84
N THR A 128 3.19 2.20 -10.04
CA THR A 128 2.54 2.35 -8.71
C THR A 128 1.74 3.64 -8.57
N ALA A 129 1.37 4.29 -9.68
CA ALA A 129 0.66 5.57 -9.66
C ALA A 129 -0.71 5.50 -8.95
N ALA A 130 -1.45 4.40 -9.10
CA ALA A 130 -2.69 4.17 -8.37
C ALA A 130 -2.43 3.93 -6.88
N THR A 131 -1.39 3.20 -6.53
CA THR A 131 -0.99 2.96 -5.14
C THR A 131 -0.66 4.27 -4.43
N GLU A 132 0.08 5.17 -5.07
CA GLU A 132 0.38 6.50 -4.52
C GLU A 132 -0.88 7.38 -4.37
N TYR A 133 -1.79 7.32 -5.35
CA TYR A 133 -3.10 7.95 -5.22
C TYR A 133 -3.85 7.46 -3.98
N PHE A 134 -3.93 6.14 -3.78
CA PHE A 134 -4.59 5.56 -2.61
C PHE A 134 -3.90 5.94 -1.30
N LYS A 135 -2.58 5.91 -1.23
CA LYS A 135 -1.83 6.37 -0.06
C LYS A 135 -2.22 7.79 0.30
N ALA A 136 -2.16 8.70 -0.64
CA ALA A 136 -2.46 10.12 -0.42
C ALA A 136 -3.91 10.35 0.06
N ARG A 137 -4.88 9.59 -0.48
CA ARG A 137 -6.31 9.80 -0.22
C ARG A 137 -6.85 9.02 0.97
N THR A 138 -6.20 7.93 1.36
CA THR A 138 -6.82 6.97 2.30
C THR A 138 -6.01 6.70 3.56
N SER A 139 -4.71 7.03 3.65
CA SER A 139 -3.86 6.67 4.78
C SER A 139 -4.43 7.13 6.14
N SER A 140 -4.91 8.34 6.25
CA SER A 140 -5.50 8.85 7.50
C SER A 140 -6.78 8.09 7.88
N ARG A 141 -7.69 7.88 6.90
CA ARG A 141 -8.94 7.13 7.11
C ARG A 141 -8.65 5.67 7.51
N LEU A 142 -7.69 5.04 6.84
CA LEU A 142 -7.25 3.68 7.16
C LEU A 142 -6.62 3.59 8.54
N SER A 143 -5.73 4.51 8.90
CA SER A 143 -5.12 4.55 10.23
C SER A 143 -6.17 4.65 11.32
N SER A 144 -7.16 5.55 11.17
CA SER A 144 -8.26 5.71 12.13
C SER A 144 -9.14 4.46 12.23
N ALA A 145 -9.38 3.76 11.12
CA ALA A 145 -10.19 2.54 11.10
C ALA A 145 -9.44 1.32 11.66
N PHE A 146 -8.13 1.23 11.43
CA PHE A 146 -7.33 0.08 11.87
C PHE A 146 -7.00 0.13 13.35
N ARG A 147 -6.72 1.34 13.88
CA ARG A 147 -6.27 1.52 15.27
C ARG A 147 -7.14 0.80 16.31
N PRO A 148 -8.46 1.00 16.40
CA PRO A 148 -9.27 0.36 17.43
C PRO A 148 -9.28 -1.17 17.31
N ILE A 149 -9.19 -1.71 16.10
CA ILE A 149 -9.18 -3.16 15.86
C ILE A 149 -7.83 -3.74 16.29
N ILE A 150 -6.73 -3.05 15.96
CA ILE A 150 -5.38 -3.46 16.32
C ILE A 150 -5.21 -3.41 17.83
N GLU A 151 -5.58 -2.30 18.49
CA GLU A 151 -5.52 -2.14 19.95
C GLU A 151 -6.30 -3.25 20.65
N LYS A 152 -7.55 -3.51 20.22
CA LYS A 152 -8.35 -4.60 20.77
C LYS A 152 -7.68 -5.96 20.55
N SER A 153 -7.21 -6.25 19.35
CA SER A 153 -6.61 -7.55 19.03
C SER A 153 -5.30 -7.79 19.80
N MET A 154 -4.47 -6.75 19.95
CA MET A 154 -3.24 -6.82 20.74
C MET A 154 -3.52 -7.02 22.24
N ASN A 155 -4.56 -6.36 22.78
CA ASN A 155 -4.99 -6.51 24.17
C ASN A 155 -5.56 -7.90 24.42
N ASP A 156 -6.46 -8.39 23.56
CA ASP A 156 -7.07 -9.73 23.65
C ASP A 156 -6.01 -10.84 23.62
N ALA A 157 -4.98 -10.67 22.81
CA ALA A 157 -3.84 -11.60 22.73
C ALA A 157 -2.89 -11.50 23.93
N GLY A 158 -3.08 -10.56 24.83
CA GLY A 158 -2.15 -10.26 25.92
C GLY A 158 -0.82 -9.66 25.45
N ALA A 159 -0.70 -9.30 24.17
CA ALA A 159 0.52 -8.79 23.56
C ALA A 159 0.94 -7.45 24.18
N THR A 160 0.00 -6.55 24.44
CA THR A 160 0.28 -5.26 25.10
C THR A 160 0.81 -5.47 26.54
N ARG A 161 0.26 -6.44 27.27
CA ARG A 161 0.76 -6.78 28.62
C ARG A 161 2.17 -7.31 28.56
N ARG A 162 2.41 -8.32 27.70
CA ARG A 162 3.76 -8.90 27.51
C ARG A 162 4.79 -7.86 27.07
N TYR A 163 4.37 -6.93 26.17
CA TYR A 163 5.23 -5.81 25.79
C TYR A 163 5.62 -4.94 27.00
N LYS A 164 4.65 -4.58 27.85
CA LYS A 164 4.90 -3.80 29.07
C LYS A 164 5.81 -4.54 30.05
N ASP A 165 5.60 -5.84 30.23
CA ASP A 165 6.44 -6.67 31.09
C ASP A 165 7.88 -6.73 30.57
N LEU A 166 8.07 -6.90 29.25
CA LEU A 166 9.39 -6.90 28.62
C LEU A 166 10.10 -5.55 28.75
N ILE A 167 9.40 -4.44 28.54
CA ILE A 167 9.95 -3.10 28.73
C ILE A 167 10.28 -2.85 30.19
N GLY A 168 9.46 -3.28 31.14
CA GLY A 168 9.72 -3.19 32.57
C GLY A 168 11.01 -3.90 32.97
N GLN A 169 11.25 -5.11 32.42
CA GLN A 169 12.51 -5.85 32.62
C GLN A 169 13.73 -5.11 32.05
N LEU A 170 13.57 -4.46 30.88
CA LEU A 170 14.64 -3.63 30.29
C LEU A 170 14.95 -2.39 31.15
N GLN A 171 13.94 -1.74 31.71
CA GLN A 171 14.12 -0.57 32.58
C GLN A 171 14.86 -0.90 33.86
N ALA A 172 14.80 -2.15 34.32
CA ALA A 172 15.56 -2.63 35.46
C ALA A 172 17.07 -2.81 35.17
N ILE A 173 17.48 -2.75 33.90
CA ILE A 173 18.90 -2.86 33.51
C ILE A 173 19.53 -1.45 33.58
N PRO A 174 20.55 -1.20 34.40
CA PRO A 174 21.25 0.08 34.44
C PRO A 174 21.75 0.46 33.02
N PHE A 175 21.52 1.70 32.62
CA PHE A 175 21.90 2.27 31.30
C PHE A 175 21.05 1.88 30.10
N ALA A 176 20.01 1.04 30.21
CA ALA A 176 19.06 0.82 29.14
C ALA A 176 18.09 2.02 29.01
N LYS A 177 18.32 2.89 28.02
CA LYS A 177 17.35 3.96 27.69
C LYS A 177 16.15 3.33 26.97
N SER A 178 15.09 2.99 27.69
CA SER A 178 13.83 2.59 27.07
C SER A 178 12.94 3.82 26.87
N GLN A 179 12.77 4.24 25.62
CA GLN A 179 11.63 5.08 25.26
C GLN A 179 10.39 4.18 25.20
N SER A 180 9.27 4.63 25.77
CA SER A 180 8.00 3.94 25.58
C SER A 180 7.66 3.97 24.09
N LEU A 181 7.68 2.80 23.44
CA LEU A 181 7.31 2.67 22.04
C LEU A 181 5.78 2.53 21.93
N ASP A 182 5.12 3.36 21.10
CA ASP A 182 3.74 3.15 20.69
C ASP A 182 3.67 1.90 19.79
N ILE A 183 3.53 0.73 20.42
CA ILE A 183 3.49 -0.55 19.68
C ILE A 183 2.23 -0.65 18.82
N ASP A 184 1.10 -0.11 19.28
CA ASP A 184 -0.13 -0.16 18.50
C ASP A 184 -0.02 0.72 17.27
N GLY A 185 0.55 1.93 17.41
CA GLY A 185 0.88 2.80 16.28
C GLY A 185 1.89 2.18 15.32
N TYR A 186 2.90 1.47 15.85
CA TYR A 186 3.84 0.72 15.01
C TYR A 186 3.12 -0.34 14.18
N VAL A 187 2.24 -1.14 14.80
CA VAL A 187 1.47 -2.18 14.10
C VAL A 187 0.53 -1.56 13.07
N VAL A 188 -0.16 -0.45 13.40
CA VAL A 188 -1.00 0.29 12.44
C VAL A 188 -0.18 0.70 11.21
N ASN A 189 0.94 1.36 11.41
CA ASN A 189 1.78 1.83 10.31
C ASN A 189 2.29 0.66 9.45
N LYS A 190 2.77 -0.42 10.08
CA LYS A 190 3.24 -1.62 9.36
C LYS A 190 2.12 -2.35 8.63
N SER A 191 0.90 -2.34 9.17
CA SER A 191 -0.28 -2.89 8.50
C SER A 191 -0.62 -2.10 7.24
N LEU A 192 -0.54 -0.76 7.29
CA LEU A 192 -0.74 0.10 6.12
C LEU A 192 0.36 -0.08 5.08
N ASP A 193 1.64 -0.13 5.52
CA ASP A 193 2.78 -0.40 4.64
C ASP A 193 2.57 -1.71 3.86
N GLY A 194 2.21 -2.79 4.56
CA GLY A 194 1.95 -4.09 3.96
C GLY A 194 0.75 -4.10 3.03
N LEU A 195 -0.35 -3.45 3.42
CA LEU A 195 -1.55 -3.34 2.58
C LEU A 195 -1.24 -2.59 1.28
N PHE A 196 -0.58 -1.43 1.34
CA PHE A 196 -0.21 -0.67 0.15
C PHE A 196 0.83 -1.38 -0.71
N TYR A 197 1.75 -2.14 -0.10
CA TYR A 197 2.64 -3.02 -0.86
C TYR A 197 1.83 -4.01 -1.72
N MET A 198 0.84 -4.68 -1.13
CA MET A 198 0.00 -5.63 -1.85
C MET A 198 -0.88 -4.96 -2.92
N VAL A 199 -1.38 -3.74 -2.67
CA VAL A 199 -2.07 -2.94 -3.70
C VAL A 199 -1.13 -2.64 -4.87
N GLY A 200 0.13 -2.28 -4.60
CA GLY A 200 1.13 -2.05 -5.64
C GLY A 200 1.46 -3.30 -6.47
N GLU A 201 1.53 -4.46 -5.82
CA GLU A 201 1.73 -5.72 -6.54
C GLU A 201 0.54 -6.08 -7.44
N GLU A 202 -0.69 -5.86 -6.99
CA GLU A 202 -1.88 -6.04 -7.83
C GLU A 202 -1.93 -5.02 -8.99
N GLU A 203 -1.55 -3.76 -8.76
CA GLU A 203 -1.42 -2.74 -9.80
C GLU A 203 -0.42 -3.16 -10.87
N LYS A 204 0.78 -3.60 -10.48
CA LYS A 204 1.82 -4.09 -11.41
C LYS A 204 1.33 -5.29 -12.23
N LYS A 205 0.59 -6.23 -11.62
CA LYS A 205 0.00 -7.37 -12.33
C LYS A 205 -0.94 -6.91 -13.44
N ILE A 206 -1.86 -5.98 -13.14
CA ILE A 206 -2.83 -5.47 -14.13
C ILE A 206 -2.10 -4.73 -15.26
N ARG A 207 -1.07 -3.94 -14.95
CA ARG A 207 -0.30 -3.20 -15.94
C ARG A 207 0.52 -4.11 -16.85
N LYS A 208 1.19 -5.12 -16.30
CA LYS A 208 2.19 -5.94 -17.00
C LYS A 208 1.66 -7.26 -17.53
N ASN A 209 0.65 -7.85 -16.89
CA ASN A 209 0.15 -9.17 -17.25
C ASN A 209 -1.23 -9.11 -17.91
N PRO A 210 -1.33 -9.38 -19.23
CA PRO A 210 -2.62 -9.40 -19.93
C PRO A 210 -3.63 -10.39 -19.35
N ALA A 211 -3.17 -11.49 -18.76
CA ALA A 211 -4.05 -12.49 -18.13
C ALA A 211 -4.73 -11.97 -16.84
N ALA A 212 -4.14 -10.98 -16.18
CA ALA A 212 -4.74 -10.33 -15.02
C ALA A 212 -5.86 -9.33 -15.39
N ARG A 213 -6.02 -9.02 -16.67
CA ARG A 213 -7.06 -8.13 -17.22
C ARG A 213 -8.33 -8.93 -17.49
N VAL A 214 -9.03 -9.29 -16.42
CA VAL A 214 -10.14 -10.24 -16.46
C VAL A 214 -11.39 -9.75 -17.17
N THR A 215 -11.55 -8.43 -17.39
CA THR A 215 -12.70 -7.85 -18.08
C THR A 215 -12.33 -7.27 -19.44
N SER A 216 -13.34 -7.12 -20.34
CA SER A 216 -13.14 -6.52 -21.65
C SER A 216 -12.63 -5.08 -21.53
N ILE A 217 -13.18 -4.30 -20.59
CA ILE A 217 -12.78 -2.91 -20.34
C ILE A 217 -11.31 -2.84 -19.90
N LEU A 218 -10.86 -3.75 -19.03
CA LEU A 218 -9.44 -3.82 -18.61
C LEU A 218 -8.52 -4.14 -19.79
N LYS A 219 -8.93 -5.04 -20.66
CA LYS A 219 -8.18 -5.35 -21.89
C LYS A 219 -8.08 -4.14 -22.82
N ASP A 220 -9.17 -3.38 -22.95
CA ASP A 220 -9.22 -2.20 -23.82
C ASP A 220 -8.37 -1.04 -23.28
N VAL A 221 -8.41 -0.80 -21.97
CA VAL A 221 -7.69 0.31 -21.31
C VAL A 221 -6.21 0.02 -21.15
N PHE A 222 -5.83 -1.19 -20.70
CA PHE A 222 -4.44 -1.56 -20.46
C PHE A 222 -3.81 -2.42 -21.56
N GLY A 223 -4.57 -2.85 -22.54
CA GLY A 223 -4.10 -3.67 -23.66
C GLY A 223 -3.45 -2.87 -24.79
N ARG A 224 -3.78 -1.60 -24.90
CA ARG A 224 -3.12 -0.70 -25.84
C ARG A 224 -1.78 -0.31 -25.24
N ARG A 225 -0.68 -0.69 -25.88
CA ARG A 225 0.65 -0.23 -25.48
C ARG A 225 0.66 1.30 -25.52
N ILE A 226 0.92 1.91 -24.38
CA ILE A 226 1.26 3.32 -24.25
C ILE A 226 2.71 3.48 -24.69
#